data_cfdaaa8defc402b97f0db8f5699900f5
#
_entry.id   cfdaaa8defc402b97f0db8f5699900f5
#
_cell.length_a   1.000
_cell.length_b   1.000
_cell.length_c   1.000
_cell.angle_alpha   90.00
_cell.angle_beta   90.00
_cell.angle_gamma   90.00
#
_symmetry.space_group_name_H-M   'P 1'
#
loop_
_entity.id
_entity.type
_entity.pdbx_description
1 polymer ?
#
loop_
_entity_poly.entity_id
_entity_poly.type
_entity_poly.pdbx_seq_one_letter_code
_entity_poly.pdbx_strand_id
1 'polypeptide(L)'
;MIASPLAPAALGGADWEVDFYSRPVLEADGRKRWEVLICSTPVVCSPEATETDSPEPFRFEKRCSADTVNSQWLRDAFAEALELARVEGYLSPRRLRCWRGSMRAMVQRAAEALGLEVLPSRRCFALLDWLGERERDLYPAQEGYMAGPFALPPQPQRAVPLPWPEVVRGDRWNWAMLPLGDLLEAPDWGIGFGALLPIPHHLPPQACVPGIRLFSRQRALAIAGWLAGLEPVRLEMEQGQLILEAGLDDRWRLATLPENEAAAAGEAFARARAEAGGLQFLAVQIADGESHFEGFWMLRDLPDG
;
A
#
# COMPACT_ATOMS: atom_id res chain seq x y z
N MET A 1 -29.52 -14.00 32.90
CA MET A 1 -28.42 -14.13 31.91
C MET A 1 -27.77 -12.77 31.84
N ILE A 2 -26.60 -12.63 32.42
CA ILE A 2 -25.77 -11.41 32.39
C ILE A 2 -25.04 -11.47 31.05
N ALA A 3 -25.38 -10.52 30.16
CA ALA A 3 -24.63 -10.36 28.89
C ALA A 3 -23.14 -10.13 29.24
N SER A 4 -22.25 -10.99 28.76
CA SER A 4 -20.80 -10.72 28.81
C SER A 4 -20.53 -9.36 28.15
N PRO A 5 -19.71 -8.49 28.74
CA PRO A 5 -19.32 -7.27 28.09
C PRO A 5 -18.67 -7.63 26.75
N LEU A 6 -19.16 -7.03 25.67
CA LEU A 6 -18.50 -7.10 24.36
C LEU A 6 -17.04 -6.69 24.58
N ALA A 7 -16.11 -7.56 24.16
CA ALA A 7 -14.71 -7.20 24.13
C ALA A 7 -14.55 -5.92 23.33
N PRO A 8 -13.72 -4.95 23.78
CA PRO A 8 -13.49 -3.75 23.01
C PRO A 8 -13.07 -4.12 21.59
N ALA A 9 -13.67 -3.44 20.59
CA ALA A 9 -13.29 -3.64 19.20
C ALA A 9 -11.77 -3.44 19.08
N ALA A 10 -11.07 -4.45 18.57
CA ALA A 10 -9.61 -4.37 18.46
C ALA A 10 -9.22 -3.27 17.44
N LEU A 11 -8.20 -2.50 17.79
CA LEU A 11 -7.71 -1.38 17.00
C LEU A 11 -6.81 -1.84 15.82
N GLY A 12 -6.81 -1.09 14.73
CA GLY A 12 -5.86 -1.24 13.62
C GLY A 12 -6.25 -2.26 12.55
N GLY A 13 -5.42 -2.34 11.51
CA GLY A 13 -5.61 -3.23 10.36
C GLY A 13 -5.03 -4.62 10.57
N ALA A 14 -5.44 -5.57 9.73
CA ALA A 14 -4.99 -6.97 9.80
C ALA A 14 -3.61 -7.23 9.17
N ASP A 15 -3.01 -6.26 8.52
CA ASP A 15 -1.68 -6.35 7.89
C ASP A 15 -0.76 -5.29 8.47
N TRP A 16 0.54 -5.61 8.57
CA TRP A 16 1.57 -4.65 8.93
C TRP A 16 2.50 -4.38 7.76
N GLU A 17 3.05 -3.18 7.71
CA GLU A 17 4.06 -2.72 6.76
C GLU A 17 5.39 -2.60 7.49
N VAL A 18 6.46 -3.15 6.90
CA VAL A 18 7.76 -3.29 7.60
C VAL A 18 8.89 -2.74 6.73
N ASP A 19 9.72 -1.88 7.33
CA ASP A 19 11.02 -1.48 6.79
C ASP A 19 12.14 -1.75 7.80
N PHE A 20 13.16 -2.47 7.37
CA PHE A 20 14.39 -2.66 8.14
C PHE A 20 15.58 -2.24 7.28
N TYR A 21 16.11 -1.05 7.54
CA TYR A 21 17.17 -0.48 6.70
C TYR A 21 18.02 0.55 7.44
N SER A 22 19.16 0.92 6.81
CA SER A 22 20.02 1.98 7.33
C SER A 22 19.40 3.36 7.11
N ARG A 23 19.59 4.27 8.07
CA ARG A 23 19.08 5.64 8.07
C ARG A 23 20.19 6.65 7.79
N PRO A 24 19.85 7.89 7.38
CA PRO A 24 20.83 8.94 7.09
C PRO A 24 21.38 9.59 8.36
N VAL A 25 21.75 8.78 9.33
CA VAL A 25 22.31 9.20 10.62
C VAL A 25 23.52 8.32 10.92
N LEU A 26 24.66 8.94 11.20
CA LEU A 26 25.86 8.25 11.69
C LEU A 26 25.80 8.09 13.21
N GLU A 27 26.09 6.91 13.68
CA GLU A 27 26.32 6.64 15.10
C GLU A 27 27.75 7.08 15.50
N ALA A 28 28.04 7.11 16.80
CA ALA A 28 29.31 7.56 17.35
C ALA A 28 30.55 6.77 16.79
N ASP A 29 30.34 5.57 16.30
CA ASP A 29 31.35 4.73 15.66
C ASP A 29 31.55 5.02 14.17
N GLY A 30 30.84 6.01 13.61
CA GLY A 30 30.89 6.41 12.20
C GLY A 30 30.10 5.53 11.25
N ARG A 31 29.33 4.55 11.74
CA ARG A 31 28.48 3.70 10.91
C ARG A 31 27.07 4.26 10.83
N LYS A 32 26.37 3.92 9.75
CA LYS A 32 24.94 4.27 9.59
C LYS A 32 24.09 3.55 10.63
N ARG A 33 23.16 4.30 11.22
CA ARG A 33 22.10 3.74 12.05
C ARG A 33 21.24 2.78 11.27
N TRP A 34 20.87 1.68 11.87
CA TRP A 34 19.84 0.78 11.36
C TRP A 34 18.59 0.88 12.23
N GLU A 35 17.44 0.84 11.61
CA GLU A 35 16.15 0.86 12.29
C GLU A 35 15.20 -0.13 11.65
N VAL A 36 14.42 -0.83 12.49
CA VAL A 36 13.18 -1.45 12.07
C VAL A 36 12.03 -0.48 12.35
N LEU A 37 11.20 -0.27 11.35
CA LEU A 37 9.95 0.46 11.43
C LEU A 37 8.82 -0.48 11.06
N ILE A 38 7.77 -0.51 11.88
CA ILE A 38 6.59 -1.34 11.68
C ILE A 38 5.38 -0.46 11.90
N CYS A 39 4.44 -0.46 10.97
CA CYS A 39 3.15 0.16 11.20
C CYS A 39 2.01 -0.74 10.71
N SER A 40 0.83 -0.61 11.31
CA SER A 40 -0.35 -1.28 10.78
C SER A 40 -0.87 -0.58 9.53
N THR A 41 -1.44 -1.34 8.60
CA THR A 41 -2.24 -0.76 7.52
C THR A 41 -3.41 0.01 8.12
N PRO A 42 -3.65 1.27 7.73
CA PRO A 42 -4.75 2.05 8.26
C PRO A 42 -6.10 1.40 8.00
N VAL A 43 -6.99 1.49 8.98
CA VAL A 43 -8.40 1.12 8.82
C VAL A 43 -9.12 2.32 8.22
N VAL A 44 -9.88 2.10 7.15
CA VAL A 44 -10.76 3.11 6.59
C VAL A 44 -12.12 2.91 7.21
N CYS A 45 -12.55 3.91 7.99
CA CYS A 45 -13.84 3.90 8.66
C CYS A 45 -14.93 4.50 7.78
N SER A 46 -16.19 4.17 8.08
CA SER A 46 -17.36 4.79 7.45
C SER A 46 -17.37 6.31 7.68
N PRO A 47 -17.96 7.11 6.74
CA PRO A 47 -18.05 8.57 6.84
C PRO A 47 -18.74 9.09 8.09
N GLU A 48 -19.57 8.26 8.71
CA GLU A 48 -20.25 8.59 9.98
C GLU A 48 -19.30 8.55 11.19
N ALA A 49 -18.13 7.91 11.06
CA ALA A 49 -17.10 7.89 12.09
C ALA A 49 -16.44 9.28 12.17
N THR A 50 -16.38 9.84 13.37
CA THR A 50 -15.67 11.10 13.58
C THR A 50 -14.15 10.87 13.49
N GLU A 51 -13.36 11.94 13.25
CA GLU A 51 -11.88 11.84 13.24
C GLU A 51 -11.33 11.21 14.53
N THR A 52 -12.03 11.40 15.65
CA THR A 52 -11.72 10.80 16.95
C THR A 52 -12.02 9.30 17.02
N ASP A 53 -12.82 8.77 16.11
CA ASP A 53 -13.19 7.35 16.07
C ASP A 53 -12.28 6.52 15.17
N SER A 54 -11.49 7.16 14.31
CA SER A 54 -10.49 6.46 13.50
C SER A 54 -9.29 6.12 14.37
N PRO A 55 -9.03 4.82 14.64
CA PRO A 55 -7.88 4.46 15.46
C PRO A 55 -6.59 4.85 14.76
N GLU A 56 -5.68 5.48 15.49
CA GLU A 56 -4.34 5.72 14.97
C GLU A 56 -3.69 4.39 14.57
N PRO A 57 -2.92 4.38 13.47
CA PRO A 57 -2.20 3.17 13.09
C PRO A 57 -1.16 2.82 14.17
N PHE A 58 -1.04 1.54 14.48
CA PHE A 58 0.06 1.06 15.31
C PHE A 58 1.39 1.46 14.68
N ARG A 59 2.31 2.00 15.47
CA ARG A 59 3.67 2.35 15.06
C ARG A 59 4.67 1.81 16.06
N PHE A 60 5.65 1.05 15.58
CA PHE A 60 6.76 0.54 16.38
C PHE A 60 8.08 0.84 15.69
N GLU A 61 9.04 1.34 16.46
CA GLU A 61 10.40 1.60 16.00
C GLU A 61 11.43 1.01 16.95
N LYS A 62 12.50 0.46 16.41
CA LYS A 62 13.62 -0.01 17.18
C LYS A 62 14.94 0.16 16.45
N ARG A 63 15.93 0.72 17.14
CA ARG A 63 17.28 0.91 16.57
C ARG A 63 18.08 -0.38 16.69
N CYS A 64 18.91 -0.62 15.68
CA CYS A 64 19.80 -1.74 15.57
C CYS A 64 21.22 -1.23 15.31
N SER A 65 22.21 -1.72 16.04
CA SER A 65 23.60 -1.43 15.69
C SER A 65 24.00 -2.17 14.41
N ALA A 66 24.87 -1.59 13.59
CA ALA A 66 25.30 -2.21 12.34
C ALA A 66 25.90 -3.62 12.51
N ASP A 67 26.46 -3.93 13.68
CA ASP A 67 27.03 -5.25 14.00
C ASP A 67 25.99 -6.32 14.31
N THR A 68 24.78 -5.91 14.69
CA THR A 68 23.71 -6.82 15.10
C THR A 68 22.61 -6.97 14.03
N VAL A 69 22.84 -6.46 12.83
CA VAL A 69 21.90 -6.59 11.69
C VAL A 69 21.83 -8.04 11.25
N ASN A 70 20.84 -8.78 11.77
CA ASN A 70 20.58 -10.17 11.43
C ASN A 70 19.12 -10.56 11.70
N SER A 71 18.72 -11.74 11.22
CA SER A 71 17.34 -12.23 11.37
C SER A 71 16.94 -12.57 12.81
N GLN A 72 17.89 -12.89 13.67
CA GLN A 72 17.64 -13.16 15.08
C GLN A 72 17.21 -11.89 15.82
N TRP A 73 17.98 -10.81 15.67
CA TRP A 73 17.64 -9.50 16.23
C TRP A 73 16.28 -9.01 15.71
N LEU A 74 16.03 -9.19 14.40
CA LEU A 74 14.78 -8.78 13.77
C LEU A 74 13.58 -9.59 14.28
N ARG A 75 13.76 -10.90 14.50
CA ARG A 75 12.74 -11.74 15.13
C ARG A 75 12.39 -11.23 16.53
N ASP A 76 13.40 -10.90 17.33
CA ASP A 76 13.19 -10.42 18.70
C ASP A 76 12.48 -9.05 18.69
N ALA A 77 12.80 -8.17 17.71
CA ALA A 77 12.09 -6.92 17.50
C ALA A 77 10.62 -7.13 17.06
N PHE A 78 10.36 -8.10 16.19
CA PHE A 78 8.97 -8.45 15.83
C PHE A 78 8.18 -9.01 17.02
N ALA A 79 8.79 -9.85 17.86
CA ALA A 79 8.15 -10.37 19.06
C ALA A 79 7.78 -9.24 20.03
N GLU A 80 8.67 -8.26 20.20
CA GLU A 80 8.42 -7.08 21.03
C GLU A 80 7.29 -6.22 20.45
N ALA A 81 7.27 -5.98 19.13
CA ALA A 81 6.20 -5.25 18.46
C ALA A 81 4.83 -5.95 18.60
N LEU A 82 4.79 -7.27 18.47
CA LEU A 82 3.57 -8.06 18.66
C LEU A 82 3.04 -7.95 20.10
N GLU A 83 3.92 -8.02 21.09
CA GLU A 83 3.53 -7.89 22.50
C GLU A 83 3.06 -6.47 22.81
N LEU A 84 3.74 -5.44 22.29
CA LEU A 84 3.31 -4.04 22.46
C LEU A 84 1.93 -3.82 21.85
N ALA A 85 1.73 -4.26 20.61
CA ALA A 85 0.44 -4.15 19.93
C ALA A 85 -0.69 -4.86 20.73
N ARG A 86 -0.41 -6.04 21.27
CA ARG A 86 -1.36 -6.78 22.11
C ARG A 86 -1.74 -6.00 23.37
N VAL A 87 -0.75 -5.40 24.03
CA VAL A 87 -0.96 -4.60 25.25
C VAL A 87 -1.77 -3.34 24.97
N GLU A 88 -1.53 -2.70 23.83
CA GLU A 88 -2.23 -1.49 23.39
C GLU A 88 -3.59 -1.78 22.74
N GLY A 89 -3.98 -3.04 22.58
CA GLY A 89 -5.29 -3.44 22.07
C GLY A 89 -5.39 -3.51 20.53
N TYR A 90 -4.25 -3.46 19.83
CA TYR A 90 -4.23 -3.63 18.38
C TYR A 90 -4.42 -5.10 17.95
N LEU A 91 -4.94 -5.28 16.75
CA LEU A 91 -5.04 -6.60 16.13
C LEU A 91 -3.64 -7.16 15.81
N SER A 92 -3.46 -8.44 16.07
CA SER A 92 -2.28 -9.15 15.58
C SER A 92 -2.28 -9.14 14.04
N PRO A 93 -1.12 -8.90 13.41
CA PRO A 93 -1.05 -8.90 11.97
C PRO A 93 -1.29 -10.29 11.40
N ARG A 94 -2.04 -10.35 10.29
CA ARG A 94 -2.16 -11.56 9.49
C ARG A 94 -0.93 -11.73 8.61
N ARG A 95 -0.41 -10.61 8.06
CA ARG A 95 0.72 -10.58 7.13
C ARG A 95 1.61 -9.38 7.39
N LEU A 96 2.88 -9.52 7.03
CA LEU A 96 3.86 -8.44 6.99
C LEU A 96 4.16 -8.09 5.54
N ARG A 97 3.83 -6.88 5.09
CA ARG A 97 4.27 -6.35 3.80
C ARG A 97 5.70 -5.86 3.91
N CYS A 98 6.55 -6.32 3.00
CA CYS A 98 7.95 -5.90 2.91
C CYS A 98 8.25 -5.37 1.50
N TRP A 99 8.59 -4.10 1.40
CA TRP A 99 8.83 -3.44 0.13
C TRP A 99 10.29 -3.47 -0.35
N ARG A 100 11.26 -3.72 0.57
CA ARG A 100 12.67 -3.82 0.20
C ARG A 100 13.05 -5.24 -0.18
N GLY A 101 13.26 -5.46 -1.48
CA GLY A 101 13.72 -6.76 -1.98
C GLY A 101 15.02 -7.24 -1.34
N SER A 102 15.97 -6.34 -1.07
CA SER A 102 17.26 -6.66 -0.41
C SER A 102 17.10 -7.19 1.02
N MET A 103 16.05 -6.81 1.73
CA MET A 103 15.81 -7.25 3.11
C MET A 103 14.84 -8.43 3.20
N ARG A 104 14.21 -8.82 2.10
CA ARG A 104 13.17 -9.85 2.04
C ARG A 104 13.56 -11.15 2.76
N ALA A 105 14.73 -11.70 2.44
CA ALA A 105 15.16 -12.98 3.02
C ALA A 105 15.36 -12.90 4.54
N MET A 106 15.81 -11.76 5.06
CA MET A 106 15.99 -11.55 6.48
C MET A 106 14.65 -11.39 7.20
N VAL A 107 13.76 -10.57 6.64
CA VAL A 107 12.38 -10.37 7.13
C VAL A 107 11.63 -11.70 7.15
N GLN A 108 11.71 -12.47 6.07
CA GLN A 108 11.06 -13.77 5.95
C GLN A 108 11.49 -14.74 7.04
N ARG A 109 12.82 -14.91 7.25
CA ARG A 109 13.33 -15.80 8.31
C ARG A 109 12.89 -15.37 9.70
N ALA A 110 12.88 -14.06 9.98
CA ALA A 110 12.45 -13.53 11.27
C ALA A 110 10.96 -13.77 11.51
N ALA A 111 10.13 -13.55 10.50
CA ALA A 111 8.68 -13.69 10.53
C ALA A 111 8.23 -15.15 10.63
N GLU A 112 8.85 -16.06 9.86
CA GLU A 112 8.57 -17.52 9.88
C GLU A 112 8.74 -18.11 11.28
N ALA A 113 9.76 -17.67 12.03
CA ALA A 113 10.00 -18.12 13.41
C ALA A 113 8.87 -17.71 14.38
N LEU A 114 8.01 -16.77 13.99
CA LEU A 114 6.85 -16.29 14.76
C LEU A 114 5.52 -16.70 14.13
N GLY A 115 5.54 -17.49 13.06
CA GLY A 115 4.33 -17.94 12.36
C GLY A 115 3.64 -16.83 11.54
N LEU A 116 4.37 -15.76 11.17
CA LEU A 116 3.85 -14.66 10.38
C LEU A 116 4.13 -14.87 8.89
N GLU A 117 3.13 -14.60 8.04
CA GLU A 117 3.29 -14.58 6.61
C GLU A 117 3.97 -13.29 6.14
N VAL A 118 4.94 -13.38 5.22
CA VAL A 118 5.57 -12.22 4.60
C VAL A 118 5.11 -12.09 3.15
N LEU A 119 4.56 -10.92 2.84
CA LEU A 119 4.10 -10.57 1.51
C LEU A 119 5.01 -9.50 0.90
N PRO A 120 5.82 -9.84 -0.12
CA PRO A 120 6.61 -8.86 -0.84
C PRO A 120 5.68 -7.93 -1.63
N SER A 121 5.64 -6.65 -1.24
CA SER A 121 4.72 -5.70 -1.85
C SER A 121 5.23 -4.26 -1.68
N ARG A 122 5.06 -3.43 -2.71
CA ARG A 122 5.24 -1.97 -2.64
C ARG A 122 4.01 -1.25 -2.10
N ARG A 123 2.94 -1.98 -1.79
CA ARG A 123 1.74 -1.46 -1.16
C ARG A 123 1.96 -1.22 0.34
N CYS A 124 2.97 -0.41 0.65
CA CYS A 124 3.39 -0.01 1.99
C CYS A 124 3.21 1.51 2.17
N PHE A 125 2.01 2.01 1.91
CA PHE A 125 1.77 3.46 1.81
C PHE A 125 1.86 4.17 3.15
N ALA A 126 1.35 3.57 4.24
CA ALA A 126 1.45 4.15 5.57
C ALA A 126 2.89 4.22 6.07
N LEU A 127 3.66 3.18 5.80
CA LEU A 127 5.08 3.15 6.10
C LEU A 127 5.85 4.21 5.33
N LEU A 128 5.53 4.42 4.05
CA LEU A 128 6.18 5.43 3.22
C LEU A 128 5.86 6.85 3.70
N ASP A 129 4.63 7.11 4.12
CA ASP A 129 4.24 8.39 4.72
C ASP A 129 5.01 8.64 6.02
N TRP A 130 5.08 7.63 6.89
CA TRP A 130 5.83 7.72 8.14
C TRP A 130 7.34 7.89 7.91
N LEU A 131 7.91 7.21 6.91
CA LEU A 131 9.30 7.44 6.51
C LEU A 131 9.52 8.88 6.02
N GLY A 132 8.60 9.43 5.23
CA GLY A 132 8.64 10.82 4.79
C GLY A 132 8.55 11.83 5.95
N GLU A 133 7.69 11.57 6.96
CA GLU A 133 7.65 12.36 8.19
C GLU A 133 9.00 12.34 8.90
N ARG A 134 9.62 11.16 9.05
CA ARG A 134 10.91 11.01 9.73
C ARG A 134 12.05 11.69 8.99
N GLU A 135 12.07 11.62 7.66
CA GLU A 135 13.08 12.29 6.81
C GLU A 135 12.97 13.82 6.90
N ARG A 136 11.76 14.34 6.98
CA ARG A 136 11.51 15.78 7.06
C ARG A 136 11.75 16.34 8.46
N ASP A 137 11.24 15.64 9.48
CA ASP A 137 11.08 16.24 10.81
C ASP A 137 12.01 15.62 11.88
N LEU A 138 12.36 14.32 11.77
CA LEU A 138 13.10 13.62 12.81
C LEU A 138 14.61 13.54 12.54
N TYR A 139 15.02 13.01 11.39
CA TYR A 139 16.43 12.76 11.14
C TYR A 139 17.27 14.04 11.04
N PRO A 140 16.79 15.14 10.42
CA PRO A 140 17.56 16.37 10.33
C PRO A 140 17.92 17.00 11.68
N ALA A 141 17.12 16.73 12.73
CA ALA A 141 17.35 17.23 14.07
C ALA A 141 18.32 16.35 14.89
N GLN A 142 18.80 15.23 14.34
CA GLN A 142 19.66 14.29 15.06
C GLN A 142 21.14 14.56 14.82
N GLU A 143 21.94 14.39 15.87
CA GLU A 143 23.39 14.41 15.74
C GLU A 143 23.86 13.30 14.80
N GLY A 144 24.82 13.60 13.92
CA GLY A 144 25.30 12.67 12.90
C GLY A 144 24.44 12.59 11.64
N TYR A 145 23.43 13.47 11.48
CA TYR A 145 22.62 13.50 10.28
C TYR A 145 23.46 13.80 9.03
N MET A 146 23.23 13.02 8.00
CA MET A 146 23.82 13.18 6.68
C MET A 146 22.75 13.61 5.68
N ALA A 147 22.76 14.87 5.30
CA ALA A 147 21.87 15.35 4.25
C ALA A 147 22.14 14.59 2.93
N GLY A 148 21.09 14.07 2.32
CA GLY A 148 21.17 13.33 1.07
C GLY A 148 19.79 12.90 0.60
N PRO A 149 19.67 12.36 -0.61
CA PRO A 149 18.38 11.87 -1.09
C PRO A 149 17.89 10.73 -0.19
N PHE A 150 16.58 10.69 0.01
CA PHE A 150 15.90 9.59 0.68
C PHE A 150 16.32 8.24 0.08
N ALA A 151 16.78 7.32 0.92
CA ALA A 151 17.22 6.01 0.48
C ALA A 151 16.01 5.12 0.16
N LEU A 152 15.31 5.46 -0.92
CA LEU A 152 14.38 4.52 -1.54
C LEU A 152 15.15 3.28 -2.00
N PRO A 153 14.53 2.10 -2.06
CA PRO A 153 15.15 0.96 -2.70
C PRO A 153 15.56 1.37 -4.11
N PRO A 154 16.75 0.95 -4.58
CA PRO A 154 17.10 1.15 -5.98
C PRO A 154 15.93 0.61 -6.81
N GLN A 155 15.37 1.46 -7.67
CA GLN A 155 14.33 1.01 -8.57
C GLN A 155 14.95 -0.06 -9.46
N PRO A 156 14.43 -1.29 -9.47
CA PRO A 156 14.90 -2.30 -10.41
C PRO A 156 14.76 -1.74 -11.82
N GLN A 157 15.62 -2.15 -12.74
CA GLN A 157 15.41 -1.85 -14.16
C GLN A 157 13.96 -2.23 -14.46
N ARG A 158 13.16 -1.25 -14.92
CA ARG A 158 11.73 -1.48 -15.15
C ARG A 158 11.56 -2.69 -16.05
N ALA A 159 11.01 -3.76 -15.49
CA ALA A 159 10.73 -4.97 -16.24
C ALA A 159 9.79 -4.67 -17.41
N VAL A 160 10.00 -5.32 -18.54
CA VAL A 160 9.08 -5.19 -19.68
C VAL A 160 7.69 -5.66 -19.23
N PRO A 161 6.63 -4.88 -19.45
CA PRO A 161 5.30 -5.27 -19.03
C PRO A 161 4.84 -6.56 -19.70
N LEU A 162 4.45 -7.54 -18.91
CA LEU A 162 3.89 -8.79 -19.40
C LEU A 162 2.44 -8.59 -19.87
N PRO A 163 2.00 -9.27 -20.92
CA PRO A 163 0.61 -9.22 -21.31
C PRO A 163 -0.27 -9.85 -20.23
N TRP A 164 -1.43 -9.25 -20.01
CA TRP A 164 -2.45 -9.78 -19.11
C TRP A 164 -2.86 -11.21 -19.55
N PRO A 165 -2.89 -12.20 -18.64
CA PRO A 165 -3.30 -13.56 -19.00
C PRO A 165 -4.74 -13.61 -19.52
N GLU A 166 -4.98 -14.35 -20.60
CA GLU A 166 -6.31 -14.44 -21.23
C GLU A 166 -7.40 -14.93 -20.27
N VAL A 167 -7.04 -15.86 -19.38
CA VAL A 167 -7.99 -16.46 -18.42
C VAL A 167 -8.55 -15.44 -17.40
N VAL A 168 -7.84 -14.36 -17.16
CA VAL A 168 -8.27 -13.27 -16.25
C VAL A 168 -8.45 -11.94 -16.98
N ARG A 169 -8.47 -11.94 -18.32
CA ARG A 169 -8.77 -10.74 -19.10
C ARG A 169 -10.26 -10.43 -19.02
N GLY A 170 -10.60 -9.17 -18.74
CA GLY A 170 -11.97 -8.68 -18.81
C GLY A 170 -12.53 -8.70 -20.22
N ASP A 171 -13.86 -8.68 -20.35
CA ASP A 171 -14.54 -8.58 -21.63
C ASP A 171 -14.38 -7.18 -22.25
N ARG A 172 -14.30 -6.17 -21.38
CA ARG A 172 -14.01 -4.77 -21.71
C ARG A 172 -13.43 -4.04 -20.51
N TRP A 173 -12.91 -2.85 -20.75
CA TRP A 173 -12.50 -1.90 -19.73
C TRP A 173 -12.85 -0.47 -20.15
N ASN A 174 -12.99 0.43 -19.17
CA ASN A 174 -13.24 1.84 -19.41
C ASN A 174 -12.41 2.68 -18.44
N TRP A 175 -12.00 3.86 -18.90
CA TRP A 175 -11.59 4.92 -17.98
C TRP A 175 -12.75 5.34 -17.10
N ALA A 176 -12.45 5.68 -15.87
CA ALA A 176 -13.44 6.17 -14.92
C ALA A 176 -12.86 7.23 -14.01
N MET A 177 -13.73 8.09 -13.50
CA MET A 177 -13.42 9.13 -12.53
C MET A 177 -14.41 8.97 -11.39
N LEU A 178 -13.92 8.96 -10.15
CA LEU A 178 -14.76 8.92 -8.95
C LEU A 178 -14.52 10.18 -8.12
N PRO A 179 -15.57 10.94 -7.77
CA PRO A 179 -15.45 12.02 -6.80
C PRO A 179 -14.91 11.51 -5.47
N LEU A 180 -14.05 12.28 -4.82
CA LEU A 180 -13.55 11.94 -3.49
C LEU A 180 -14.68 11.78 -2.48
N GLY A 181 -15.74 12.57 -2.61
CA GLY A 181 -16.94 12.44 -1.77
C GLY A 181 -17.55 11.05 -1.83
N ASP A 182 -17.66 10.46 -3.04
CA ASP A 182 -18.19 9.11 -3.20
C ASP A 182 -17.25 8.06 -2.57
N LEU A 183 -15.93 8.27 -2.69
CA LEU A 183 -14.93 7.36 -2.10
C LEU A 183 -14.93 7.37 -0.57
N LEU A 184 -15.41 8.43 0.07
CA LEU A 184 -15.63 8.44 1.53
C LEU A 184 -16.71 7.43 1.95
N GLU A 185 -17.65 7.13 1.07
CA GLU A 185 -18.71 6.13 1.30
C GLU A 185 -18.25 4.70 0.94
N ALA A 186 -17.04 4.54 0.38
CA ALA A 186 -16.55 3.23 -0.08
C ALA A 186 -16.48 2.13 0.99
N PRO A 187 -16.29 2.42 2.30
CA PRO A 187 -16.40 1.40 3.35
C PRO A 187 -17.75 0.70 3.40
N ASP A 188 -18.81 1.38 2.97
CA ASP A 188 -20.19 0.86 2.97
C ASP A 188 -20.57 0.18 1.63
N TRP A 189 -19.68 0.21 0.65
CA TRP A 189 -19.94 -0.44 -0.64
C TRP A 189 -19.84 -1.97 -0.55
N GLY A 190 -20.61 -2.66 -1.36
CA GLY A 190 -20.49 -4.11 -1.54
C GLY A 190 -19.20 -4.45 -2.32
N ILE A 191 -18.09 -4.63 -1.63
CA ILE A 191 -16.79 -4.99 -2.22
C ILE A 191 -16.42 -6.41 -1.83
N GLY A 192 -16.21 -7.28 -2.83
CA GLY A 192 -15.78 -8.68 -2.62
C GLY A 192 -14.30 -8.77 -2.25
N PHE A 193 -13.43 -8.28 -3.13
CA PHE A 193 -11.97 -8.20 -2.92
C PHE A 193 -11.50 -6.77 -3.01
N GLY A 194 -10.47 -6.41 -2.28
CA GLY A 194 -9.88 -5.10 -2.46
C GLY A 194 -9.17 -4.53 -1.25
N ALA A 195 -8.82 -3.27 -1.37
CA ALA A 195 -8.27 -2.49 -0.30
C ALA A 195 -8.53 -1.01 -0.52
N LEU A 196 -9.06 -0.36 0.48
CA LEU A 196 -9.25 1.08 0.55
C LEU A 196 -7.98 1.75 1.11
N LEU A 197 -7.88 3.05 0.92
CA LEU A 197 -6.85 3.91 1.51
C LEU A 197 -7.54 5.09 2.20
N PRO A 198 -6.97 5.60 3.29
CA PRO A 198 -7.43 6.87 3.85
C PRO A 198 -7.34 7.98 2.81
N ILE A 199 -8.37 8.80 2.76
CA ILE A 199 -8.42 9.95 1.85
C ILE A 199 -7.74 11.14 2.54
N PRO A 200 -6.75 11.78 1.90
CA PRO A 200 -6.08 12.94 2.47
C PRO A 200 -7.04 14.11 2.70
N HIS A 201 -7.11 14.62 3.91
CA HIS A 201 -8.03 15.71 4.32
C HIS A 201 -7.84 17.02 3.58
N HIS A 202 -6.64 17.26 3.00
CA HIS A 202 -6.36 18.49 2.24
C HIS A 202 -6.97 18.49 0.84
N LEU A 203 -7.47 17.35 0.35
CA LEU A 203 -8.09 17.26 -0.95
C LEU A 203 -9.58 17.64 -0.88
N PRO A 204 -10.07 18.48 -1.79
CA PRO A 204 -11.47 18.88 -1.77
C PRO A 204 -12.38 17.71 -2.20
N PRO A 205 -13.58 17.56 -1.58
CA PRO A 205 -14.48 16.43 -1.87
C PRO A 205 -14.90 16.31 -3.34
N GLN A 206 -14.88 17.41 -4.09
CA GLN A 206 -15.18 17.44 -5.53
C GLN A 206 -14.01 17.04 -6.41
N ALA A 207 -12.80 16.89 -5.88
CA ALA A 207 -11.69 16.34 -6.64
C ALA A 207 -12.04 14.92 -7.11
N CYS A 208 -11.65 14.59 -8.33
CA CYS A 208 -11.94 13.30 -8.92
C CYS A 208 -10.68 12.43 -8.97
N VAL A 209 -10.80 11.22 -8.44
CA VAL A 209 -9.76 10.20 -8.52
C VAL A 209 -9.90 9.46 -9.84
N PRO A 210 -8.84 9.43 -10.69
CA PRO A 210 -8.86 8.67 -11.93
C PRO A 210 -8.63 7.19 -11.68
N GLY A 211 -9.17 6.38 -12.57
CA GLY A 211 -8.95 4.94 -12.51
C GLY A 211 -9.50 4.22 -13.71
N ILE A 212 -9.61 2.91 -13.58
CA ILE A 212 -10.22 2.06 -14.60
C ILE A 212 -11.25 1.11 -13.98
N ARG A 213 -12.25 0.78 -14.78
CA ARG A 213 -13.22 -0.26 -14.49
C ARG A 213 -13.05 -1.40 -15.48
N LEU A 214 -12.87 -2.60 -14.97
CA LEU A 214 -12.82 -3.85 -15.72
C LEU A 214 -14.17 -4.54 -15.61
N PHE A 215 -14.67 -5.05 -16.72
CA PHE A 215 -15.95 -5.72 -16.75
C PHE A 215 -15.82 -7.13 -17.30
N SER A 216 -16.45 -8.10 -16.66
CA SER A 216 -16.61 -9.44 -17.21
C SER A 216 -17.84 -10.13 -16.64
N ARG A 217 -18.75 -10.57 -17.52
CA ARG A 217 -19.97 -11.26 -17.11
C ARG A 217 -19.74 -12.61 -16.44
N GLN A 218 -18.67 -13.29 -16.81
CA GLN A 218 -18.42 -14.66 -16.36
C GLN A 218 -17.19 -14.80 -15.47
N ARG A 219 -16.27 -13.82 -15.50
CA ARG A 219 -14.95 -13.94 -14.88
C ARG A 219 -14.64 -12.85 -13.88
N ALA A 220 -15.57 -11.93 -13.58
CA ALA A 220 -15.31 -10.79 -12.69
C ALA A 220 -14.74 -11.24 -11.33
N LEU A 221 -15.34 -12.24 -10.69
CA LEU A 221 -14.85 -12.82 -9.45
C LEU A 221 -13.44 -13.41 -9.57
N ALA A 222 -13.16 -14.14 -10.66
CA ALA A 222 -11.83 -14.74 -10.90
C ALA A 222 -10.78 -13.66 -11.17
N ILE A 223 -11.12 -12.60 -11.91
CA ILE A 223 -10.27 -11.43 -12.13
C ILE A 223 -9.97 -10.75 -10.79
N ALA A 224 -10.97 -10.51 -9.97
CA ALA A 224 -10.83 -9.89 -8.67
C ALA A 224 -9.94 -10.73 -7.73
N GLY A 225 -10.16 -12.04 -7.64
CA GLY A 225 -9.33 -12.94 -6.85
C GLY A 225 -7.87 -12.98 -7.32
N TRP A 226 -7.63 -12.98 -8.63
CA TRP A 226 -6.28 -12.91 -9.17
C TRP A 226 -5.58 -11.59 -8.85
N LEU A 227 -6.26 -10.46 -9.04
CA LEU A 227 -5.75 -9.14 -8.67
C LEU A 227 -5.42 -9.02 -7.19
N ALA A 228 -6.26 -9.58 -6.33
CA ALA A 228 -6.00 -9.59 -4.89
C ALA A 228 -4.68 -10.30 -4.54
N GLY A 229 -4.35 -11.37 -5.28
CA GLY A 229 -3.06 -12.08 -5.13
C GLY A 229 -1.86 -11.31 -5.68
N LEU A 230 -2.06 -10.36 -6.59
CA LEU A 230 -0.98 -9.57 -7.18
C LEU A 230 -0.57 -8.36 -6.33
N GLU A 231 -1.39 -7.90 -5.41
CA GLU A 231 -1.16 -6.64 -4.66
C GLU A 231 -1.04 -5.42 -5.60
N PRO A 232 -2.13 -4.96 -6.24
CA PRO A 232 -2.12 -3.80 -7.12
C PRO A 232 -1.57 -2.54 -6.44
N VAL A 233 -0.61 -1.85 -7.06
CA VAL A 233 0.08 -0.69 -6.49
C VAL A 233 -0.34 0.60 -7.18
N ARG A 234 -0.16 0.69 -8.49
CA ARG A 234 -0.52 1.87 -9.30
C ARG A 234 -0.79 1.52 -10.76
N LEU A 235 -1.50 2.42 -11.43
CA LEU A 235 -1.65 2.41 -12.88
C LEU A 235 -0.69 3.42 -13.49
N GLU A 236 -0.15 3.10 -14.65
CA GLU A 236 0.78 3.96 -15.38
C GLU A 236 0.50 3.92 -16.88
N MET A 237 0.67 5.06 -17.54
CA MET A 237 0.65 5.14 -19.00
C MET A 237 2.07 5.29 -19.51
N GLU A 238 2.53 4.30 -20.28
CA GLU A 238 3.88 4.28 -20.85
C GLU A 238 3.82 3.82 -22.31
N GLN A 239 4.35 4.63 -23.22
CA GLN A 239 4.42 4.30 -24.65
C GLN A 239 3.07 3.82 -25.26
N GLY A 240 1.97 4.46 -24.87
CA GLY A 240 0.63 4.08 -25.33
C GLY A 240 0.06 2.83 -24.70
N GLN A 241 0.69 2.28 -23.68
CA GLN A 241 0.23 1.12 -22.93
C GLN A 241 -0.28 1.53 -21.55
N LEU A 242 -1.42 1.00 -21.17
CA LEU A 242 -1.91 1.06 -19.79
C LEU A 242 -1.32 -0.12 -19.02
N ILE A 243 -0.55 0.19 -17.99
CA ILE A 243 0.21 -0.78 -17.19
C ILE A 243 -0.30 -0.76 -15.76
N LEU A 244 -0.51 -1.93 -15.19
CA LEU A 244 -0.68 -2.14 -13.76
C LEU A 244 0.65 -2.56 -13.16
N GLU A 245 1.16 -1.81 -12.21
CA GLU A 245 2.24 -2.22 -11.33
C GLU A 245 1.68 -2.91 -10.09
N ALA A 246 2.25 -4.04 -9.72
CA ALA A 246 1.79 -4.88 -8.62
C ALA A 246 2.98 -5.51 -7.87
N GLY A 247 2.75 -5.99 -6.65
CA GLY A 247 3.77 -6.64 -5.85
C GLY A 247 5.03 -5.79 -5.67
N LEU A 248 6.21 -6.40 -5.82
CA LEU A 248 7.49 -5.68 -5.83
C LEU A 248 7.88 -5.20 -7.23
N ASP A 249 7.80 -6.08 -8.23
CA ASP A 249 8.41 -5.85 -9.54
C ASP A 249 7.47 -6.20 -10.71
N ASP A 250 6.27 -6.67 -10.42
CA ASP A 250 5.32 -7.10 -11.44
C ASP A 250 4.76 -5.90 -12.22
N ARG A 251 4.77 -6.02 -13.54
CA ARG A 251 4.20 -5.04 -14.47
C ARG A 251 3.33 -5.75 -15.50
N TRP A 252 2.05 -5.43 -15.51
CA TRP A 252 1.06 -6.07 -16.36
C TRP A 252 0.47 -5.07 -17.35
N ARG A 253 0.60 -5.36 -18.64
CA ARG A 253 -0.03 -4.56 -19.70
C ARG A 253 -1.51 -4.90 -19.79
N LEU A 254 -2.36 -4.00 -19.32
CA LEU A 254 -3.81 -4.15 -19.32
C LEU A 254 -4.40 -3.89 -20.71
N ALA A 255 -3.91 -2.84 -21.39
CA ALA A 255 -4.38 -2.41 -22.68
C ALA A 255 -3.27 -1.70 -23.47
N THR A 256 -3.45 -1.64 -24.78
CA THR A 256 -2.69 -0.76 -25.67
C THR A 256 -3.70 0.17 -26.34
N LEU A 257 -3.46 1.47 -26.25
CA LEU A 257 -4.31 2.48 -26.87
C LEU A 257 -3.87 2.74 -28.32
N PRO A 258 -4.80 3.15 -29.20
CA PRO A 258 -4.45 3.65 -30.50
C PRO A 258 -3.47 4.83 -30.41
N GLU A 259 -2.52 4.92 -31.32
CA GLU A 259 -1.45 5.93 -31.28
C GLU A 259 -1.99 7.38 -31.25
N ASN A 260 -3.08 7.62 -31.97
CA ASN A 260 -3.75 8.93 -32.01
C ASN A 260 -4.46 9.32 -30.70
N GLU A 261 -4.72 8.38 -29.79
CA GLU A 261 -5.40 8.61 -28.50
C GLU A 261 -4.43 8.53 -27.31
N ALA A 262 -3.34 7.79 -27.47
CA ALA A 262 -2.43 7.42 -26.38
C ALA A 262 -1.82 8.64 -25.66
N ALA A 263 -1.38 9.63 -26.41
CA ALA A 263 -0.75 10.83 -25.83
C ALA A 263 -1.77 11.64 -25.01
N ALA A 264 -2.94 11.94 -25.58
CA ALA A 264 -3.98 12.72 -24.90
C ALA A 264 -4.55 11.98 -23.67
N ALA A 265 -4.75 10.66 -23.76
CA ALA A 265 -5.20 9.85 -22.65
C ALA A 265 -4.16 9.83 -21.52
N GLY A 266 -2.87 9.67 -21.85
CA GLY A 266 -1.77 9.67 -20.90
C GLY A 266 -1.65 11.00 -20.16
N GLU A 267 -1.71 12.13 -20.88
CA GLU A 267 -1.68 13.47 -20.27
C GLU A 267 -2.90 13.74 -19.40
N ALA A 268 -4.09 13.36 -19.84
CA ALA A 268 -5.31 13.51 -19.05
C ALA A 268 -5.28 12.69 -17.78
N PHE A 269 -4.83 11.42 -17.85
CA PHE A 269 -4.68 10.55 -16.70
C PHE A 269 -3.63 11.08 -15.71
N ALA A 270 -2.46 11.50 -16.21
CA ALA A 270 -1.39 12.03 -15.36
C ALA A 270 -1.83 13.32 -14.63
N ARG A 271 -2.53 14.23 -15.33
CA ARG A 271 -3.08 15.45 -14.72
C ARG A 271 -4.10 15.13 -13.64
N ALA A 272 -5.10 14.30 -13.96
CA ALA A 272 -6.14 13.93 -12.99
C ALA A 272 -5.54 13.24 -11.75
N ARG A 273 -4.55 12.39 -11.94
CA ARG A 273 -3.80 11.74 -10.85
C ARG A 273 -3.07 12.76 -9.97
N ALA A 274 -2.40 13.73 -10.56
CA ALA A 274 -1.73 14.79 -9.81
C ALA A 274 -2.72 15.65 -9.02
N GLU A 275 -3.87 16.01 -9.60
CA GLU A 275 -4.94 16.74 -8.93
C GLU A 275 -5.58 15.95 -7.78
N ALA A 276 -5.57 14.62 -7.86
CA ALA A 276 -6.02 13.70 -6.81
C ALA A 276 -4.93 13.33 -5.78
N GLY A 277 -3.80 14.06 -5.74
CA GLY A 277 -2.70 13.78 -4.81
C GLY A 277 -2.04 12.40 -5.03
N GLY A 278 -2.00 11.92 -6.26
CA GLY A 278 -1.45 10.62 -6.62
C GLY A 278 -2.41 9.44 -6.45
N LEU A 279 -3.63 9.68 -5.95
CA LEU A 279 -4.63 8.63 -5.80
C LEU A 279 -5.16 8.16 -7.15
N GLN A 280 -5.48 6.87 -7.22
CA GLN A 280 -6.03 6.19 -8.37
C GLN A 280 -6.93 5.05 -7.90
N PHE A 281 -7.70 4.43 -8.80
CA PHE A 281 -8.43 3.21 -8.46
C PHE A 281 -8.46 2.19 -9.59
N LEU A 282 -8.67 0.95 -9.21
CA LEU A 282 -8.93 -0.18 -10.08
C LEU A 282 -10.18 -0.91 -9.58
N ALA A 283 -11.18 -1.02 -10.42
CA ALA A 283 -12.44 -1.68 -10.08
C ALA A 283 -12.75 -2.85 -11.03
N VAL A 284 -13.37 -3.89 -10.51
CA VAL A 284 -13.86 -5.05 -11.26
C VAL A 284 -15.35 -5.25 -10.97
N GLN A 285 -16.16 -5.30 -12.04
CA GLN A 285 -17.60 -5.47 -11.95
C GLN A 285 -18.09 -6.45 -13.03
N ILE A 286 -19.28 -7.05 -12.81
CA ILE A 286 -19.89 -7.94 -13.78
C ILE A 286 -20.37 -7.14 -15.00
N ALA A 287 -21.06 -6.02 -14.75
CA ALA A 287 -21.58 -5.14 -15.78
C ALA A 287 -21.53 -3.67 -15.36
N ASP A 288 -21.74 -2.77 -16.31
CA ASP A 288 -21.85 -1.35 -16.05
C ASP A 288 -23.21 -1.03 -15.37
N GLY A 289 -23.19 -0.14 -14.38
CA GLY A 289 -24.38 0.25 -13.63
C GLY A 289 -24.71 -0.64 -12.41
N GLU A 290 -23.90 -1.67 -12.14
CA GLU A 290 -24.03 -2.43 -10.89
C GLU A 290 -23.40 -1.66 -9.72
N SER A 291 -24.05 -1.74 -8.56
CA SER A 291 -23.56 -1.14 -7.31
C SER A 291 -22.53 -2.02 -6.58
N HIS A 292 -22.46 -3.31 -6.91
CA HIS A 292 -21.51 -4.26 -6.33
C HIS A 292 -20.21 -4.28 -7.11
N PHE A 293 -19.09 -4.34 -6.39
CA PHE A 293 -17.76 -4.53 -6.93
C PHE A 293 -17.22 -5.91 -6.56
N GLU A 294 -16.98 -6.76 -7.54
CA GLU A 294 -16.24 -8.01 -7.30
C GLU A 294 -14.84 -7.73 -6.79
N GLY A 295 -14.26 -6.59 -7.22
CA GLY A 295 -13.01 -6.06 -6.70
C GLY A 295 -12.91 -4.55 -6.78
N PHE A 296 -12.31 -3.93 -5.74
CA PHE A 296 -12.04 -2.49 -5.71
C PHE A 296 -10.75 -2.20 -4.94
N TRP A 297 -9.79 -1.59 -5.60
CA TRP A 297 -8.53 -1.18 -4.99
C TRP A 297 -8.31 0.31 -5.18
N MET A 298 -8.13 1.01 -4.08
CA MET A 298 -7.48 2.30 -4.12
C MET A 298 -5.98 2.09 -4.28
N LEU A 299 -5.39 2.83 -5.20
CA LEU A 299 -3.99 2.80 -5.58
C LEU A 299 -3.39 4.18 -5.33
N ARG A 300 -2.06 4.26 -5.23
CA ARG A 300 -1.38 5.53 -5.04
C ARG A 300 -0.02 5.54 -5.72
N ASP A 301 0.41 6.71 -6.18
CA ASP A 301 1.78 6.93 -6.62
C ASP A 301 2.75 6.66 -5.47
N LEU A 302 3.87 6.08 -5.82
CA LEU A 302 5.00 5.94 -4.92
C LEU A 302 5.89 7.17 -5.05
N PRO A 303 6.59 7.59 -3.98
CA PRO A 303 7.59 8.63 -4.07
C PRO A 303 8.61 8.30 -5.16
N ASP A 304 8.96 9.30 -5.95
CA ASP A 304 10.04 9.18 -6.92
C ASP A 304 11.36 8.93 -6.17
N GLY A 305 12.12 7.94 -6.63
CA GLY A 305 13.42 7.56 -6.06
C GLY A 305 14.55 8.47 -6.48
#